data_47b8a78568b714539fd39cd6c7ff451e
#
_entry.id   47b8a78568b714539fd39cd6c7ff451e
#
_cell.length_a   1.000
_cell.length_b   1.000
_cell.length_c   1.000
_cell.angle_alpha   90.00
_cell.angle_beta   90.00
_cell.angle_gamma   90.00
#
_symmetry.space_group_name_H-M   'P 1'
#
loop_
_entity.id
_entity.type
_entity.pdbx_description
1 polymer ?
#
loop_
_entity_poly.entity_id
_entity_poly.type
_entity_poly.pdbx_seq_one_letter_code
_entity_poly.pdbx_strand_id
1 'polypeptide(L)'
;MEKYIFLDIDGVLNGNHSVDENDLYPFYLTNLKFLLNKTNAKIVLSSAWRNFFHKEENKIIPNRIDNDGAKLLKEFDKLDIKIFDTTKLGYYSTTKGQEIQEWLDINAPKIYKYIILDDENIALKEQSKNFIKTTFWGTSIEDEGLNEEVLNRAIQLLNK
;
A
#
# COMPACT_ATOMS: atom_id res chain seq x y z
N MET A 1 -18.40 1.84 -8.51
CA MET A 1 -17.56 0.63 -8.31
C MET A 1 -16.43 0.98 -7.36
N GLU A 2 -16.31 0.23 -6.27
CA GLU A 2 -15.24 0.41 -5.30
C GLU A 2 -13.90 -0.08 -5.86
N LYS A 3 -12.84 0.64 -5.50
CA LYS A 3 -11.47 0.31 -5.92
C LYS A 3 -10.54 0.33 -4.72
N TYR A 4 -9.66 -0.65 -4.62
CA TYR A 4 -8.74 -0.80 -3.50
C TYR A 4 -7.29 -0.95 -3.96
N ILE A 5 -6.38 -0.39 -3.18
CA ILE A 5 -4.94 -0.59 -3.30
C ILE A 5 -4.47 -1.25 -2.02
N PHE A 6 -4.10 -2.52 -2.08
CA PHE A 6 -3.38 -3.18 -1.00
C PHE A 6 -1.92 -2.74 -1.07
N LEU A 7 -1.53 -1.93 -0.10
CA LEU A 7 -0.28 -1.18 -0.14
C LEU A 7 0.71 -1.73 0.87
N ASP A 8 1.86 -2.20 0.39
CA ASP A 8 3.06 -2.34 1.20
C ASP A 8 3.80 -1.00 1.27
N ILE A 9 4.63 -0.84 2.27
CA ILE A 9 5.44 0.39 2.48
C ILE A 9 6.88 0.15 2.03
N ASP A 10 7.57 -0.82 2.64
CA ASP A 10 8.96 -1.11 2.29
C ASP A 10 9.04 -1.67 0.87
N GLY A 11 9.88 -1.07 0.04
CA GLY A 11 10.02 -1.42 -1.36
C GLY A 11 8.93 -0.85 -2.27
N VAL A 12 7.96 -0.09 -1.75
CA VAL A 12 6.91 0.61 -2.52
C VAL A 12 7.03 2.12 -2.34
N LEU A 13 7.05 2.61 -1.11
CA LEU A 13 7.18 4.05 -0.79
C LEU A 13 8.59 4.43 -0.31
N ASN A 14 9.47 3.47 -0.25
CA ASN A 14 10.92 3.61 -0.01
C ASN A 14 11.67 2.57 -0.82
N GLY A 15 12.99 2.61 -0.77
CA GLY A 15 13.86 1.68 -1.47
C GLY A 15 15.32 1.88 -1.05
N ASN A 16 16.23 1.19 -1.73
CA ASN A 16 17.65 1.21 -1.44
C ASN A 16 18.30 2.61 -1.59
N HIS A 17 17.70 3.47 -2.39
CA HIS A 17 18.19 4.85 -2.62
C HIS A 17 17.51 5.89 -1.73
N SER A 18 16.67 5.49 -0.78
CA SER A 18 16.17 6.37 0.27
C SER A 18 17.31 6.77 1.21
N VAL A 19 17.30 8.01 1.71
CA VAL A 19 18.39 8.56 2.55
C VAL A 19 18.53 7.77 3.85
N ASP A 20 17.41 7.38 4.46
CA ASP A 20 17.32 6.48 5.61
C ASP A 20 16.40 5.31 5.28
N GLU A 21 16.68 4.12 5.81
CA GLU A 21 15.94 2.88 5.51
C GLU A 21 14.43 2.98 5.76
N ASN A 22 14.01 3.85 6.67
CA ASN A 22 12.60 4.05 7.02
C ASN A 22 12.00 5.35 6.48
N ASP A 23 12.78 6.12 5.69
CA ASP A 23 12.28 7.36 5.11
C ASP A 23 11.45 7.08 3.86
N LEU A 24 10.23 7.62 3.87
CA LEU A 24 9.38 7.62 2.70
C LEU A 24 9.93 8.57 1.66
N TYR A 25 10.02 8.12 0.42
CA TYR A 25 10.59 8.93 -0.65
C TYR A 25 9.53 9.87 -1.26
N PRO A 26 9.78 11.19 -1.31
CA PRO A 26 8.80 12.16 -1.80
C PRO A 26 8.28 11.86 -3.21
N PHE A 27 9.15 11.35 -4.09
CA PHE A 27 8.77 10.94 -5.44
C PHE A 27 7.68 9.86 -5.46
N TYR A 28 7.81 8.82 -4.61
CA TYR A 28 6.81 7.74 -4.52
C TYR A 28 5.52 8.21 -3.86
N LEU A 29 5.60 9.10 -2.89
CA LEU A 29 4.42 9.71 -2.27
C LEU A 29 3.64 10.57 -3.26
N THR A 30 4.32 11.34 -4.09
CA THR A 30 3.70 12.11 -5.18
C THR A 30 3.02 11.20 -6.19
N ASN A 31 3.66 10.09 -6.57
CA ASN A 31 3.08 9.10 -7.46
C ASN A 31 1.86 8.41 -6.83
N LEU A 32 1.90 8.10 -5.54
CA LEU A 32 0.76 7.54 -4.82
C LEU A 32 -0.43 8.52 -4.84
N LYS A 33 -0.19 9.79 -4.54
CA LYS A 33 -1.24 10.82 -4.59
C LYS A 33 -1.83 10.96 -6.00
N PHE A 34 -0.99 10.93 -7.02
CA PHE A 34 -1.45 10.97 -8.41
C PHE A 34 -2.30 9.73 -8.75
N LEU A 35 -1.87 8.54 -8.33
CA LEU A 35 -2.64 7.29 -8.51
C LEU A 35 -4.03 7.39 -7.87
N LEU A 36 -4.10 7.85 -6.64
CA LEU A 36 -5.37 8.02 -5.93
C LEU A 36 -6.30 9.01 -6.63
N ASN A 37 -5.77 10.15 -7.08
CA ASN A 37 -6.54 11.15 -7.81
C ASN A 37 -7.08 10.63 -9.15
N LYS A 38 -6.32 9.77 -9.85
CA LYS A 38 -6.70 9.20 -11.15
C LYS A 38 -7.68 8.04 -11.05
N THR A 39 -7.70 7.34 -9.93
CA THR A 39 -8.47 6.10 -9.79
C THR A 39 -9.60 6.18 -8.78
N ASN A 40 -9.52 7.13 -7.86
CA ASN A 40 -10.40 7.23 -6.69
C ASN A 40 -10.39 5.94 -5.83
N ALA A 41 -9.26 5.26 -5.79
CA ALA A 41 -9.09 4.03 -5.03
C ALA A 41 -8.84 4.34 -3.54
N LYS A 42 -9.18 3.37 -2.71
CA LYS A 42 -8.97 3.42 -1.25
C LYS A 42 -7.75 2.59 -0.86
N ILE A 43 -6.92 3.10 0.03
CA ILE A 43 -5.74 2.38 0.53
C ILE A 43 -6.16 1.41 1.63
N VAL A 44 -5.80 0.13 1.45
CA VAL A 44 -5.80 -0.88 2.50
C VAL A 44 -4.34 -1.24 2.78
N LEU A 45 -3.85 -0.90 3.95
CA LEU A 45 -2.46 -1.15 4.32
C LEU A 45 -2.25 -2.64 4.58
N SER A 46 -1.41 -3.29 3.77
CA SER A 46 -1.07 -4.73 3.87
C SER A 46 0.36 -4.98 4.34
N SER A 47 1.10 -3.94 4.64
CA SER A 47 2.45 -3.96 5.18
C SER A 47 2.50 -4.42 6.63
N ALA A 48 3.66 -4.94 7.06
CA ALA A 48 3.95 -5.13 8.49
C ALA A 48 3.84 -3.82 9.29
N TRP A 49 3.95 -2.68 8.65
CA TRP A 49 3.72 -1.36 9.27
C TRP A 49 2.30 -1.21 9.82
N ARG A 50 1.32 -2.03 9.38
CA ARG A 50 -0.02 -2.05 9.97
C ARG A 50 0.00 -2.28 11.48
N ASN A 51 1.02 -2.96 12.01
CA ASN A 51 1.19 -3.22 13.44
C ASN A 51 1.57 -1.99 14.26
N PHE A 52 1.92 -0.87 13.61
CA PHE A 52 2.10 0.43 14.27
C PHE A 52 0.78 1.14 14.56
N PHE A 53 -0.34 0.57 14.12
CA PHE A 53 -1.65 1.17 14.22
C PHE A 53 -2.63 0.31 15.00
N HIS A 54 -3.70 0.96 15.46
CA HIS A 54 -4.92 0.32 15.92
C HIS A 54 -6.13 1.09 15.36
N LYS A 55 -7.30 0.50 15.48
CA LYS A 55 -8.56 1.15 15.05
C LYS A 55 -9.32 1.69 16.25
N GLU A 56 -9.74 2.94 16.15
CA GLU A 56 -10.74 3.56 17.04
C GLU A 56 -11.83 4.22 16.19
N GLU A 57 -13.08 3.84 16.41
CA GLU A 57 -14.23 4.41 15.69
C GLU A 57 -14.04 4.44 14.15
N ASN A 58 -13.54 3.35 13.57
CA ASN A 58 -13.19 3.21 12.15
C ASN A 58 -12.05 4.12 11.66
N LYS A 59 -11.27 4.72 12.56
CA LYS A 59 -10.07 5.48 12.22
C LYS A 59 -8.82 4.65 12.49
N ILE A 60 -7.84 4.80 11.63
CA ILE A 60 -6.50 4.21 11.80
C ILE A 60 -5.66 5.20 12.60
N ILE A 61 -5.24 4.78 13.79
CA ILE A 61 -4.52 5.61 14.77
C ILE A 61 -3.19 4.94 15.10
N PRO A 62 -2.06 5.67 15.14
CA PRO A 62 -0.78 5.10 15.54
C PRO A 62 -0.81 4.70 17.02
N ASN A 63 -0.22 3.54 17.32
CA ASN A 63 -0.12 3.03 18.70
C ASN A 63 0.71 3.95 19.62
N ARG A 64 1.64 4.69 19.04
CA ARG A 64 2.51 5.65 19.72
C ARG A 64 2.70 6.88 18.85
N ILE A 65 2.84 8.04 19.49
CA ILE A 65 3.01 9.33 18.79
C ILE A 65 4.37 9.48 18.09
N ASP A 66 5.33 8.61 18.39
CA ASP A 66 6.71 8.66 17.94
C ASP A 66 7.14 7.45 17.11
N ASN A 67 6.22 6.52 16.77
CA ASN A 67 6.54 5.37 15.95
C ASN A 67 6.54 5.71 14.45
N ASP A 68 7.00 4.77 13.62
CA ASP A 68 7.05 4.95 12.17
C ASP A 68 5.65 5.10 11.54
N GLY A 69 4.63 4.50 12.15
CA GLY A 69 3.24 4.71 11.76
C GLY A 69 2.80 6.16 11.90
N ALA A 70 3.18 6.83 13.00
CA ALA A 70 2.89 8.25 13.19
C ALA A 70 3.59 9.13 12.14
N LYS A 71 4.83 8.78 11.79
CA LYS A 71 5.57 9.47 10.71
C LYS A 71 4.89 9.27 9.35
N LEU A 72 4.47 8.04 9.05
CA LEU A 72 3.72 7.73 7.83
C LEU A 72 2.45 8.58 7.71
N LEU A 73 1.63 8.62 8.75
CA LEU A 73 0.40 9.43 8.75
C LEU A 73 0.69 10.92 8.58
N LYS A 74 1.75 11.42 9.19
CA LYS A 74 2.17 12.82 9.04
C LYS A 74 2.53 13.16 7.59
N GLU A 75 3.27 12.29 6.91
CA GLU A 75 3.60 12.48 5.50
C GLU A 75 2.36 12.33 4.60
N PHE A 76 1.47 11.40 4.91
CA PHE A 76 0.21 11.22 4.20
C PHE A 76 -0.72 12.43 4.37
N ASP A 77 -0.82 12.96 5.59
CA ASP A 77 -1.67 14.14 5.88
C ASP A 77 -1.22 15.37 5.09
N LYS A 78 0.09 15.57 4.89
CA LYS A 78 0.60 16.67 4.05
C LYS A 78 0.09 16.63 2.61
N LEU A 79 -0.23 15.45 2.10
CA LEU A 79 -0.73 15.22 0.75
C LEU A 79 -2.23 14.90 0.70
N ASP A 80 -2.92 15.01 1.83
CA ASP A 80 -4.32 14.58 1.96
C ASP A 80 -4.54 13.14 1.46
N ILE A 81 -3.66 12.23 1.89
CA ILE A 81 -3.76 10.79 1.67
C ILE A 81 -4.29 10.16 2.96
N LYS A 82 -5.28 9.29 2.83
CA LYS A 82 -5.88 8.58 3.96
C LYS A 82 -5.74 7.07 3.80
N ILE A 83 -5.40 6.41 4.89
CA ILE A 83 -5.51 4.95 4.99
C ILE A 83 -6.97 4.64 5.30
N PHE A 84 -7.62 3.92 4.39
CA PHE A 84 -9.01 3.52 4.54
C PHE A 84 -9.15 2.38 5.55
N ASP A 85 -8.28 1.37 5.46
CA ASP A 85 -8.28 0.21 6.32
C ASP A 85 -6.91 -0.45 6.36
N THR A 86 -6.77 -1.49 7.17
CA THR A 86 -5.62 -2.40 7.16
C THR A 86 -6.11 -3.82 6.96
N THR A 87 -5.27 -4.70 6.41
CA THR A 87 -5.47 -6.14 6.58
C THR A 87 -5.32 -6.48 8.06
N LYS A 88 -5.56 -7.74 8.40
CA LYS A 88 -5.61 -8.22 9.78
C LYS A 88 -4.44 -7.70 10.64
N LEU A 89 -4.74 -7.14 11.81
CA LEU A 89 -3.75 -6.67 12.76
C LEU A 89 -3.18 -7.85 13.58
N GLY A 90 -1.89 -7.78 13.90
CA GLY A 90 -1.20 -8.77 14.71
C GLY A 90 -0.32 -9.72 13.91
N TYR A 91 0.28 -10.68 14.60
CA TYR A 91 1.08 -11.74 13.98
C TYR A 91 0.20 -12.96 13.72
N TYR A 92 0.14 -13.39 12.48
CA TYR A 92 -0.65 -14.54 12.07
C TYR A 92 0.23 -15.53 11.30
N SER A 93 -0.18 -16.79 11.31
CA SER A 93 0.44 -17.86 10.52
C SER A 93 0.04 -17.86 9.05
N THR A 94 -0.70 -16.85 8.60
CA THR A 94 -1.16 -16.70 7.23
C THR A 94 -0.22 -15.81 6.41
N THR A 95 -0.22 -16.02 5.08
CA THR A 95 0.53 -15.18 4.15
C THR A 95 -0.20 -13.86 3.88
N LYS A 96 0.53 -12.83 3.43
CA LYS A 96 -0.07 -11.54 3.02
C LYS A 96 -1.17 -11.73 1.97
N GLY A 97 -0.96 -12.61 0.98
CA GLY A 97 -1.97 -12.88 -0.04
C GLY A 97 -3.27 -13.46 0.52
N GLN A 98 -3.17 -14.36 1.51
CA GLN A 98 -4.33 -14.90 2.23
C GLN A 98 -5.04 -13.82 3.05
N GLU A 99 -4.31 -12.97 3.75
CA GLU A 99 -4.86 -11.85 4.51
C GLU A 99 -5.60 -10.84 3.61
N ILE A 100 -5.07 -10.56 2.43
CA ILE A 100 -5.72 -9.73 1.42
C ILE A 100 -7.02 -10.38 0.95
N GLN A 101 -7.00 -11.68 0.66
CA GLN A 101 -8.21 -12.39 0.25
C GLN A 101 -9.27 -12.38 1.35
N GLU A 102 -8.90 -12.66 2.58
CA GLU A 102 -9.80 -12.58 3.74
C GLU A 102 -10.43 -11.19 3.88
N TRP A 103 -9.63 -10.13 3.71
CA TRP A 103 -10.14 -8.76 3.76
C TRP A 103 -11.16 -8.50 2.65
N LEU A 104 -10.87 -8.92 1.43
CA LEU A 104 -11.77 -8.79 0.28
C LEU A 104 -13.09 -9.53 0.51
N ASP A 105 -13.02 -10.76 1.00
CA ASP A 105 -14.21 -11.60 1.23
C ASP A 105 -15.14 -11.01 2.29
N ILE A 106 -14.58 -10.33 3.28
CA ILE A 106 -15.34 -9.73 4.39
C ILE A 106 -15.87 -8.33 4.06
N ASN A 107 -15.05 -7.51 3.39
CA ASN A 107 -15.29 -6.07 3.32
C ASN A 107 -15.64 -5.55 1.92
N ALA A 108 -15.24 -6.25 0.86
CA ALA A 108 -15.48 -5.76 -0.49
C ALA A 108 -16.94 -6.03 -0.92
N PRO A 109 -17.58 -5.09 -1.65
CA PRO A 109 -18.90 -5.32 -2.23
C PRO A 109 -18.84 -6.35 -3.37
N LYS A 110 -20.00 -6.77 -3.91
CA LYS A 110 -20.03 -7.73 -5.02
C LYS A 110 -19.23 -7.33 -6.26
N ILE A 111 -19.11 -6.03 -6.50
CA ILE A 111 -18.43 -5.49 -7.68
C ILE A 111 -17.38 -4.50 -7.21
N TYR A 112 -16.13 -4.87 -7.39
CA TYR A 112 -14.97 -4.07 -7.01
C TYR A 112 -13.79 -4.35 -7.94
N LYS A 113 -12.78 -3.49 -7.85
CA LYS A 113 -11.45 -3.69 -8.43
C LYS A 113 -10.41 -3.53 -7.36
N TYR A 114 -9.29 -4.18 -7.55
CA TYR A 114 -8.16 -4.00 -6.65
C TYR A 114 -6.82 -4.25 -7.35
N ILE A 115 -5.79 -3.72 -6.76
CA ILE A 115 -4.39 -4.05 -7.06
C ILE A 115 -3.64 -4.30 -5.76
N ILE A 116 -2.54 -5.02 -5.88
CA ILE A 116 -1.58 -5.26 -4.81
C ILE A 116 -0.24 -4.65 -5.24
N LEU A 117 0.32 -3.79 -4.40
CA LEU A 117 1.67 -3.22 -4.57
C LEU A 117 2.55 -3.75 -3.45
N ASP A 118 3.52 -4.57 -3.80
CA ASP A 118 4.46 -5.20 -2.86
C ASP A 118 5.75 -5.55 -3.59
N ASP A 119 6.89 -5.52 -2.90
CA ASP A 119 8.20 -5.87 -3.46
C ASP A 119 8.51 -7.37 -3.33
N GLU A 120 7.74 -8.11 -2.58
CA GLU A 120 7.86 -9.55 -2.40
C GLU A 120 6.77 -10.32 -3.16
N ASN A 121 7.03 -11.58 -3.49
CA ASN A 121 6.07 -12.47 -4.17
C ASN A 121 5.03 -13.01 -3.17
N ILE A 122 4.09 -12.18 -2.78
CA ILE A 122 3.10 -12.50 -1.73
C ILE A 122 1.72 -12.88 -2.27
N ALA A 123 1.46 -12.60 -3.54
CA ALA A 123 0.14 -12.79 -4.13
C ALA A 123 -0.21 -14.28 -4.30
N LEU A 124 -1.47 -14.63 -4.04
CA LEU A 124 -2.03 -15.91 -4.42
C LEU A 124 -2.11 -16.02 -5.96
N LYS A 125 -2.20 -17.24 -6.47
CA LYS A 125 -2.31 -17.48 -7.91
C LYS A 125 -3.48 -16.72 -8.55
N GLU A 126 -4.60 -16.68 -7.88
CA GLU A 126 -5.82 -16.00 -8.31
C GLU A 126 -5.65 -14.47 -8.34
N GLN A 127 -4.73 -13.94 -7.53
CA GLN A 127 -4.43 -12.52 -7.40
C GLN A 127 -3.39 -12.03 -8.42
N SER A 128 -2.76 -12.93 -9.18
CA SER A 128 -1.62 -12.64 -10.04
C SER A 128 -1.87 -11.53 -11.07
N LYS A 129 -3.10 -11.42 -11.59
CA LYS A 129 -3.48 -10.37 -12.55
C LYS A 129 -3.60 -8.97 -11.92
N ASN A 130 -3.79 -8.92 -10.62
CA ASN A 130 -3.97 -7.71 -9.83
C ASN A 130 -2.70 -7.33 -9.07
N PHE A 131 -1.67 -8.16 -9.15
CA PHE A 131 -0.41 -7.96 -8.46
C PHE A 131 0.60 -7.20 -9.33
N ILE A 132 1.15 -6.14 -8.78
CA ILE A 132 2.25 -5.39 -9.37
C ILE A 132 3.43 -5.47 -8.39
N LYS A 133 4.43 -6.26 -8.77
CA LYS A 133 5.65 -6.37 -7.99
C LYS A 133 6.51 -5.14 -8.19
N THR A 134 6.94 -4.54 -7.09
CA THR A 134 7.93 -3.46 -7.08
C THR A 134 9.32 -4.02 -6.79
N THR A 135 10.33 -3.18 -6.80
CA THR A 135 11.72 -3.53 -6.51
C THR A 135 12.24 -2.64 -5.40
N PHE A 136 12.80 -3.23 -4.33
CA PHE A 136 13.50 -2.50 -3.29
C PHE A 136 14.94 -2.13 -3.74
N TRP A 137 15.61 -3.07 -4.41
CA TRP A 137 17.01 -2.99 -4.83
C TRP A 137 17.14 -2.62 -6.30
N GLY A 138 16.68 -1.42 -6.66
CA GLY A 138 16.86 -0.89 -8.01
C GLY A 138 18.25 -0.27 -8.24
N THR A 139 18.55 0.09 -9.48
CA THR A 139 19.77 0.82 -9.84
C THR A 139 19.66 2.32 -9.55
N SER A 140 18.44 2.82 -9.48
CA SER A 140 18.11 4.22 -9.17
C SER A 140 16.69 4.32 -8.62
N ILE A 141 16.29 5.51 -8.18
CA ILE A 141 14.92 5.82 -7.73
C ILE A 141 13.88 5.47 -8.80
N GLU A 142 14.22 5.66 -10.08
CA GLU A 142 13.31 5.42 -11.19
C GLU A 142 13.06 3.93 -11.48
N ASP A 143 13.93 3.07 -10.96
CA ASP A 143 13.86 1.61 -11.17
C ASP A 143 13.30 0.85 -9.97
N GLU A 144 12.97 1.54 -8.88
CA GLU A 144 12.48 0.90 -7.65
C GLU A 144 11.18 1.56 -7.18
N GLY A 145 10.53 0.93 -6.21
CA GLY A 145 9.33 1.45 -5.56
C GLY A 145 8.18 1.75 -6.50
N LEU A 146 7.34 2.70 -6.10
CA LEU A 146 6.23 3.21 -6.89
C LEU A 146 6.73 4.22 -7.94
N ASN A 147 7.54 3.75 -8.86
CA ASN A 147 8.05 4.50 -9.98
C ASN A 147 6.98 4.74 -11.05
N GLU A 148 7.33 5.45 -12.11
CA GLU A 148 6.39 5.83 -13.17
C GLU A 148 5.81 4.61 -13.92
N GLU A 149 6.59 3.56 -14.17
CA GLU A 149 6.12 2.34 -14.83
C GLU A 149 5.07 1.64 -13.99
N VAL A 150 5.34 1.45 -12.70
CA VAL A 150 4.40 0.85 -11.72
C VAL A 150 3.14 1.70 -11.61
N LEU A 151 3.28 3.02 -11.53
CA LEU A 151 2.16 3.97 -11.48
C LEU A 151 1.25 3.81 -12.69
N ASN A 152 1.80 3.81 -13.90
CA ASN A 152 1.03 3.69 -15.13
C ASN A 152 0.28 2.36 -15.21
N ARG A 153 0.92 1.27 -14.83
CA ARG A 153 0.29 -0.05 -14.77
C ARG A 153 -0.85 -0.11 -13.74
N ALA A 154 -0.63 0.48 -12.57
CA ALA A 154 -1.65 0.57 -11.52
C ALA A 154 -2.90 1.32 -12.00
N ILE A 155 -2.73 2.46 -12.65
CA ILE A 155 -3.83 3.24 -13.23
C ILE A 155 -4.59 2.43 -14.27
N GLN A 156 -3.88 1.74 -15.16
CA GLN A 156 -4.50 0.90 -16.19
C GLN A 156 -5.37 -0.21 -15.58
N LEU A 157 -4.86 -0.92 -14.58
CA LEU A 157 -5.59 -2.03 -13.95
C LEU A 157 -6.83 -1.55 -13.20
N LEU A 158 -6.76 -0.41 -12.53
CA LEU A 158 -7.88 0.12 -11.77
C LEU A 158 -8.93 0.83 -12.63
N ASN A 159 -8.58 1.30 -13.83
CA ASN A 159 -9.50 2.04 -14.70
C ASN A 159 -10.07 1.21 -15.86
N LYS A 160 -9.55 0.02 -16.12
CA LYS A 160 -10.16 -0.92 -17.07
C LYS A 160 -11.47 -1.45 -16.53
#